data_ba1090ff8e8c4fd3a36f3f12e95bdd12
#
_entry.id   ba1090ff8e8c4fd3a36f3f12e95bdd12
#
_cell.length_a   1.000
_cell.length_b   1.000
_cell.length_c   1.000
_cell.angle_alpha   90.00
_cell.angle_beta   90.00
_cell.angle_gamma   90.00
#
_symmetry.space_group_name_H-M   'P 1'
#
loop_
_entity.id
_entity.type
_entity.pdbx_description
1 polymer ?
#
loop_
_entity_poly.entity_id
_entity_poly.type
_entity_poly.pdbx_seq_one_letter_code
_entity_poly.pdbx_strand_id
1 'polypeptide(L)'
;QYYNDNTTATISAEKTKIYSIFLQDEIKLAPKHHILLGARYDYNNNHGNIFTPRIAYKWNPTENDVFRINAGTGFRIVNLFTEEHAALTGSRDVIITEDLKPETSYNINFNYLKKIRFENGTFLGFETSAWYTYFNNQIIPDYDTNPNQIIYSNLNGYAQTLGISGNIDLVTPFGLKAIVGFTIMEPKNVQNGVSSTPVLTEKYSANWAITYDIPKWFLSIDYTGNLYGPMRLPILGDLDPRPEYSPIWSLQNIQFTYKKFRSFELYGGVKNILNWTPNKGTPYLIAGAEDPFGENFDATYVYAPNQGIRGFLGIRYTIF
;
A
#
# COMPACT_ATOMS: atom_id res chain seq x y z
N GLN A 1 19.12 15.03 -4.17
CA GLN A 1 19.25 13.74 -3.53
C GLN A 1 20.67 13.24 -3.75
N TYR A 2 21.34 12.78 -2.70
CA TYR A 2 22.66 12.14 -2.76
C TYR A 2 22.45 10.66 -2.50
N TYR A 3 23.04 9.85 -3.37
CA TYR A 3 23.01 8.41 -3.25
C TYR A 3 24.44 7.89 -3.13
N ASN A 4 24.67 6.98 -2.21
CA ASN A 4 25.95 6.30 -2.01
C ASN A 4 25.71 4.79 -1.90
N ASP A 5 26.17 4.04 -2.88
CA ASP A 5 26.09 2.59 -2.90
C ASP A 5 27.33 1.97 -2.27
N ASN A 6 27.14 1.39 -1.08
CA ASN A 6 28.19 0.67 -0.37
C ASN A 6 28.06 -0.86 -0.55
N THR A 7 27.00 -1.36 -1.19
CA THR A 7 26.77 -2.80 -1.34
C THR A 7 27.67 -3.46 -2.38
N THR A 8 28.08 -2.69 -3.40
CA THR A 8 28.99 -3.15 -4.46
C THR A 8 30.44 -2.74 -4.22
N ALA A 9 30.78 -2.21 -3.05
CA ALA A 9 32.06 -1.60 -2.73
C ALA A 9 32.49 -0.45 -3.69
N THR A 10 31.53 0.09 -4.44
CA THR A 10 31.69 1.24 -5.32
C THR A 10 31.03 2.47 -4.70
N ILE A 11 31.72 3.60 -4.69
CA ILE A 11 31.16 4.88 -4.29
C ILE A 11 30.60 5.54 -5.55
N SER A 12 29.29 5.54 -5.71
CA SER A 12 28.59 6.28 -6.76
C SER A 12 27.79 7.40 -6.10
N ALA A 13 28.19 8.65 -6.34
CA ALA A 13 27.45 9.81 -5.86
C ALA A 13 26.65 10.42 -7.00
N GLU A 14 25.35 10.25 -6.95
CA GLU A 14 24.43 10.88 -7.91
C GLU A 14 23.79 12.13 -7.32
N LYS A 15 23.75 13.21 -8.10
CA LYS A 15 23.09 14.46 -7.73
C LYS A 15 21.92 14.73 -8.64
N THR A 16 20.72 14.43 -8.15
CA THR A 16 19.49 14.73 -8.86
C THR A 16 18.94 16.11 -8.46
N LYS A 17 18.61 16.94 -9.46
CA LYS A 17 17.92 18.22 -9.29
C LYS A 17 16.63 18.20 -10.06
N ILE A 18 15.53 18.60 -9.39
CA ILE A 18 14.22 18.73 -10.00
C ILE A 18 13.74 20.16 -9.77
N TYR A 19 13.42 20.86 -10.84
CA TYR A 19 12.79 22.18 -10.82
C TYR A 19 11.36 22.04 -11.27
N SER A 20 10.42 22.53 -10.45
CA SER A 20 9.00 22.31 -10.66
C SER A 20 8.22 23.61 -10.64
N ILE A 21 7.25 23.73 -11.54
CA ILE A 21 6.21 24.75 -11.53
C ILE A 21 4.86 24.09 -11.72
N PHE A 22 3.85 24.56 -11.01
CA PHE A 22 2.50 24.04 -11.17
C PHE A 22 1.48 25.18 -11.18
N LEU A 23 0.37 24.95 -11.90
CA LEU A 23 -0.80 25.80 -11.93
C LEU A 23 -2.03 24.94 -11.66
N GLN A 24 -2.94 25.43 -10.85
CA GLN A 24 -4.20 24.77 -10.56
C GLN A 24 -5.30 25.81 -10.40
N ASP A 25 -6.47 25.53 -10.95
CA ASP A 25 -7.66 26.34 -10.83
C ASP A 25 -8.89 25.47 -10.50
N GLU A 26 -9.72 25.93 -9.56
CA GLU A 26 -10.99 25.30 -9.22
C GLU A 26 -12.13 26.23 -9.69
N ILE A 27 -12.86 25.75 -10.68
CA ILE A 27 -13.93 26.48 -11.34
C ILE A 27 -15.27 25.95 -10.84
N LYS A 28 -16.08 26.82 -10.26
CA LYS A 28 -17.46 26.53 -9.90
C LYS A 28 -18.34 26.74 -11.13
N LEU A 29 -18.76 25.66 -11.79
CA LEU A 29 -19.64 25.73 -12.96
C LEU A 29 -21.09 26.05 -12.59
N ALA A 30 -21.56 25.51 -11.45
CA ALA A 30 -22.90 25.71 -10.91
C ALA A 30 -22.88 25.42 -9.41
N PRO A 31 -23.95 25.69 -8.64
CA PRO A 31 -23.95 25.50 -7.19
C PRO A 31 -23.50 24.12 -6.68
N LYS A 32 -23.70 23.08 -7.51
CA LYS A 32 -23.39 21.68 -7.16
C LYS A 32 -22.30 21.05 -8.02
N HIS A 33 -21.67 21.82 -8.92
CA HIS A 33 -20.77 21.34 -9.95
C HIS A 33 -19.46 22.11 -9.93
N HIS A 34 -18.36 21.41 -9.74
CA HIS A 34 -17.02 21.97 -9.70
C HIS A 34 -16.10 21.21 -10.65
N ILE A 35 -15.24 21.92 -11.33
CA ILE A 35 -14.12 21.36 -12.10
C ILE A 35 -12.83 21.89 -11.50
N LEU A 36 -11.86 21.01 -11.36
CA LEU A 36 -10.49 21.35 -11.04
C LEU A 36 -9.62 21.00 -12.23
N LEU A 37 -8.89 21.98 -12.73
CA LEU A 37 -7.87 21.82 -13.75
C LEU A 37 -6.50 22.04 -13.12
N GLY A 38 -5.55 21.20 -13.45
CA GLY A 38 -4.18 21.32 -12.95
C GLY A 38 -3.18 20.90 -14.00
N ALA A 39 -2.05 21.56 -14.01
CA ALA A 39 -0.91 21.21 -14.84
C ALA A 39 0.38 21.44 -14.03
N ARG A 40 1.30 20.50 -14.13
CA ARG A 40 2.62 20.59 -13.53
C ARG A 40 3.67 20.31 -14.58
N TYR A 41 4.71 21.12 -14.56
CA TYR A 41 5.90 20.95 -15.37
C TYR A 41 7.10 20.78 -14.45
N ASP A 42 7.88 19.74 -14.71
CA ASP A 42 9.10 19.41 -14.00
C ASP A 42 10.25 19.33 -15.00
N TYR A 43 11.38 19.90 -14.63
CA TYR A 43 12.64 19.68 -15.32
C TYR A 43 13.58 18.90 -14.37
N ASN A 44 13.97 17.71 -14.81
CA ASN A 44 14.93 16.87 -14.12
C ASN A 44 16.27 16.87 -14.88
N ASN A 45 17.40 17.06 -14.19
CA ASN A 45 18.70 17.15 -14.86
C ASN A 45 19.12 15.85 -15.58
N ASN A 46 18.58 14.69 -15.19
CA ASN A 46 18.93 13.38 -15.78
C ASN A 46 17.88 12.95 -16.83
N HIS A 47 16.62 13.34 -16.66
CA HIS A 47 15.50 12.84 -17.47
C HIS A 47 14.79 13.93 -18.30
N GLY A 48 15.23 15.20 -18.19
CA GLY A 48 14.67 16.30 -18.97
C GLY A 48 13.29 16.76 -18.51
N ASN A 49 12.44 17.05 -19.48
CA ASN A 49 11.15 17.70 -19.29
C ASN A 49 10.04 16.69 -19.05
N ILE A 50 9.24 16.89 -18.01
CA ILE A 50 8.12 16.05 -17.63
C ILE A 50 6.88 16.93 -17.43
N PHE A 51 5.77 16.60 -18.08
CA PHE A 51 4.53 17.35 -17.98
C PHE A 51 3.40 16.45 -17.49
N THR A 52 2.70 16.89 -16.42
CA THR A 52 1.65 16.10 -15.75
C THR A 52 0.37 16.92 -15.62
N PRO A 53 -0.55 16.83 -16.60
CA PRO A 53 -1.87 17.43 -16.52
C PRO A 53 -2.81 16.57 -15.66
N ARG A 54 -3.81 17.23 -15.06
CA ARG A 54 -4.91 16.58 -14.36
C ARG A 54 -6.21 17.34 -14.50
N ILE A 55 -7.31 16.61 -14.45
CA ILE A 55 -8.67 17.15 -14.41
C ILE A 55 -9.46 16.39 -13.36
N ALA A 56 -10.29 17.09 -12.61
CA ALA A 56 -11.24 16.48 -11.70
C ALA A 56 -12.59 17.18 -11.82
N TYR A 57 -13.65 16.40 -11.78
CA TYR A 57 -15.02 16.89 -11.72
C TYR A 57 -15.68 16.38 -10.44
N LYS A 58 -16.36 17.29 -9.74
CA LYS A 58 -17.09 17.00 -8.52
C LYS A 58 -18.54 17.45 -8.68
N TRP A 59 -19.45 16.54 -8.34
CA TRP A 59 -20.88 16.78 -8.32
C TRP A 59 -21.47 16.43 -6.94
N ASN A 60 -22.15 17.40 -6.34
CA ASN A 60 -22.81 17.26 -5.04
C ASN A 60 -24.32 17.38 -5.23
N PRO A 61 -25.05 16.34 -5.70
CA PRO A 61 -26.49 16.43 -5.92
C PRO A 61 -27.25 16.80 -4.65
N THR A 62 -26.78 16.31 -3.51
CA THR A 62 -27.28 16.63 -2.17
C THR A 62 -26.12 16.98 -1.23
N GLU A 63 -26.41 17.40 0.00
CA GLU A 63 -25.40 17.61 1.04
C GLU A 63 -24.75 16.31 1.52
N ASN A 64 -25.43 15.18 1.25
CA ASN A 64 -25.05 13.86 1.70
C ASN A 64 -24.42 12.99 0.60
N ASP A 65 -24.48 13.43 -0.65
CA ASP A 65 -23.97 12.68 -1.80
C ASP A 65 -22.88 13.47 -2.51
N VAL A 66 -21.75 12.85 -2.75
CA VAL A 66 -20.64 13.44 -3.50
C VAL A 66 -20.13 12.43 -4.52
N PHE A 67 -20.16 12.83 -5.77
CA PHE A 67 -19.53 12.10 -6.88
C PHE A 67 -18.30 12.84 -7.34
N ARG A 68 -17.22 12.11 -7.58
CA ARG A 68 -15.99 12.65 -8.16
C ARG A 68 -15.50 11.74 -9.27
N ILE A 69 -15.01 12.34 -10.33
CA ILE A 69 -14.23 11.67 -11.36
C ILE A 69 -12.94 12.45 -11.55
N ASN A 70 -11.83 11.76 -11.55
CA ASN A 70 -10.51 12.35 -11.70
C ASN A 70 -9.78 11.62 -12.82
N ALA A 71 -9.07 12.36 -13.65
CA ALA A 71 -8.16 11.79 -14.63
C ALA A 71 -6.89 12.63 -14.68
N GLY A 72 -5.77 11.98 -14.90
CA GLY A 72 -4.47 12.66 -14.95
C GLY A 72 -3.33 11.72 -15.29
N THR A 73 -2.17 12.30 -15.41
CA THR A 73 -0.92 11.59 -15.59
C THR A 73 -0.06 11.71 -14.35
N GLY A 74 0.81 10.72 -14.12
CA GLY A 74 1.78 10.71 -13.05
C GLY A 74 3.14 10.27 -13.55
N PHE A 75 4.19 10.62 -12.82
CA PHE A 75 5.52 10.10 -13.05
C PHE A 75 6.22 9.80 -11.73
N ARG A 76 7.17 8.87 -11.77
CA ARG A 76 8.07 8.56 -10.66
C ARG A 76 9.48 8.37 -11.21
N ILE A 77 10.45 9.01 -10.56
CA ILE A 77 11.87 8.75 -10.82
C ILE A 77 12.31 7.77 -9.75
N VAL A 78 12.59 6.55 -10.17
CA VAL A 78 12.95 5.47 -9.26
C VAL A 78 14.41 5.62 -8.84
N ASN A 79 14.64 5.56 -7.54
CA ASN A 79 15.97 5.36 -6.97
C ASN A 79 15.97 3.96 -6.32
N LEU A 80 16.48 2.97 -7.03
CA LEU A 80 16.44 1.55 -6.64
C LEU A 80 16.96 1.31 -5.21
N PHE A 81 18.02 1.98 -4.83
CA PHE A 81 18.69 1.72 -3.56
C PHE A 81 18.03 2.38 -2.34
N THR A 82 17.16 3.35 -2.55
CA THR A 82 16.37 3.94 -1.47
C THR A 82 14.97 3.37 -1.36
N GLU A 83 14.47 2.77 -2.43
CA GLU A 83 13.09 2.29 -2.53
C GLU A 83 13.00 0.75 -2.44
N GLU A 84 14.02 0.06 -2.95
CA GLU A 84 14.08 -1.41 -2.97
C GLU A 84 15.06 -1.92 -1.91
N HIS A 85 14.59 -2.18 -0.72
CA HIS A 85 15.41 -2.74 0.37
C HIS A 85 16.02 -4.10 0.01
N ALA A 86 15.45 -4.83 -0.91
CA ALA A 86 15.99 -6.04 -1.49
C ALA A 86 17.38 -5.88 -2.07
N ALA A 87 17.64 -4.76 -2.74
CA ALA A 87 18.94 -4.42 -3.28
C ALA A 87 20.01 -4.17 -2.20
N LEU A 88 19.60 -3.99 -0.93
CA LEU A 88 20.49 -3.70 0.19
C LEU A 88 20.85 -4.95 1.02
N THR A 89 20.22 -6.09 0.78
CA THR A 89 20.46 -7.29 1.59
C THR A 89 21.77 -8.01 1.24
N GLY A 90 22.31 -7.77 0.03
CA GLY A 90 23.55 -8.39 -0.44
C GLY A 90 23.47 -9.88 -0.74
N SER A 91 22.28 -10.51 -0.62
CA SER A 91 22.09 -11.93 -0.89
C SER A 91 21.94 -12.23 -2.39
N ARG A 92 21.62 -11.21 -3.20
CA ARG A 92 21.52 -11.29 -4.66
C ARG A 92 22.24 -10.15 -5.32
N ASP A 93 22.83 -10.42 -6.47
CA ASP A 93 23.44 -9.38 -7.30
C ASP A 93 22.36 -8.49 -7.92
N VAL A 94 22.48 -7.20 -7.78
CA VAL A 94 21.60 -6.22 -8.43
C VAL A 94 22.16 -5.85 -9.78
N ILE A 95 21.44 -6.17 -10.84
CA ILE A 95 21.83 -5.88 -12.23
C ILE A 95 20.90 -4.84 -12.82
N ILE A 96 21.45 -3.74 -13.32
CA ILE A 96 20.72 -2.72 -14.09
C ILE A 96 21.17 -2.87 -15.54
N THR A 97 20.27 -3.30 -16.41
CA THR A 97 20.62 -3.68 -17.81
C THR A 97 20.64 -2.51 -18.77
N GLU A 98 20.05 -1.37 -18.39
CA GLU A 98 19.90 -0.21 -19.26
C GLU A 98 19.67 1.07 -18.43
N ASP A 99 19.71 2.24 -19.06
CA ASP A 99 19.34 3.50 -18.42
C ASP A 99 17.85 3.47 -18.03
N LEU A 100 17.58 3.57 -16.73
CA LEU A 100 16.22 3.55 -16.22
C LEU A 100 15.53 4.88 -16.48
N LYS A 101 14.40 4.84 -17.19
CA LYS A 101 13.58 6.01 -17.50
C LYS A 101 12.58 6.28 -16.38
N PRO A 102 12.05 7.50 -16.23
CA PRO A 102 10.96 7.75 -15.32
C PRO A 102 9.77 6.85 -15.63
N GLU A 103 9.20 6.27 -14.59
CA GLU A 103 7.90 5.61 -14.72
C GLU A 103 6.84 6.64 -15.07
N THR A 104 5.95 6.32 -15.98
CA THR A 104 4.87 7.21 -16.40
C THR A 104 3.55 6.48 -16.42
N SER A 105 2.52 7.12 -15.90
CA SER A 105 1.19 6.52 -15.76
C SER A 105 0.06 7.46 -16.19
N TYR A 106 -1.04 6.85 -16.60
CA TYR A 106 -2.34 7.49 -16.81
C TYR A 106 -3.31 6.86 -15.82
N ASN A 107 -4.05 7.68 -15.13
CA ASN A 107 -5.02 7.22 -14.13
C ASN A 107 -6.39 7.87 -14.39
N ILE A 108 -7.43 7.07 -14.23
CA ILE A 108 -8.80 7.53 -14.06
C ILE A 108 -9.37 6.93 -12.81
N ASN A 109 -10.03 7.74 -11.99
CA ASN A 109 -10.66 7.32 -10.74
C ASN A 109 -12.07 7.90 -10.65
N PHE A 110 -13.03 7.05 -10.28
CA PHE A 110 -14.38 7.43 -9.88
C PHE A 110 -14.53 7.20 -8.38
N ASN A 111 -15.09 8.18 -7.66
CA ASN A 111 -15.36 8.08 -6.23
C ASN A 111 -16.79 8.53 -5.94
N TYR A 112 -17.48 7.76 -5.11
CA TYR A 112 -18.78 8.08 -4.56
C TYR A 112 -18.76 8.03 -3.05
N LEU A 113 -19.28 9.09 -2.42
CA LEU A 113 -19.42 9.21 -0.98
C LEU A 113 -20.90 9.48 -0.65
N LYS A 114 -21.44 8.68 0.29
CA LYS A 114 -22.79 8.82 0.86
C LYS A 114 -22.71 8.96 2.37
N LYS A 115 -23.43 9.93 2.93
CA LYS A 115 -23.63 10.11 4.37
C LYS A 115 -25.11 9.91 4.70
N ILE A 116 -25.38 9.09 5.69
CA ILE A 116 -26.75 8.84 6.17
C ILE A 116 -26.77 9.15 7.67
N ARG A 117 -27.67 10.04 8.07
CA ARG A 117 -27.91 10.34 9.47
C ARG A 117 -29.32 9.92 9.80
N PHE A 118 -29.45 8.99 10.75
CA PHE A 118 -30.72 8.50 11.22
C PHE A 118 -31.22 9.37 12.37
N GLU A 119 -32.54 9.44 12.56
CA GLU A 119 -33.17 10.24 13.63
C GLU A 119 -32.75 9.79 15.04
N ASN A 120 -32.41 8.52 15.22
CA ASN A 120 -31.90 7.99 16.47
C ASN A 120 -30.44 8.40 16.79
N GLY A 121 -29.82 9.26 15.98
CA GLY A 121 -28.44 9.71 16.13
C GLY A 121 -27.38 8.78 15.54
N THR A 122 -27.77 7.67 14.90
CA THR A 122 -26.83 6.80 14.18
C THR A 122 -26.33 7.50 12.91
N PHE A 123 -25.03 7.43 12.68
CA PHE A 123 -24.38 7.86 11.45
C PHE A 123 -23.86 6.67 10.68
N LEU A 124 -24.12 6.65 9.37
CA LEU A 124 -23.54 5.68 8.43
C LEU A 124 -22.91 6.44 7.26
N GLY A 125 -21.62 6.31 7.10
CA GLY A 125 -20.83 6.75 5.95
C GLY A 125 -20.56 5.58 5.03
N PHE A 126 -20.62 5.83 3.72
CA PHE A 126 -20.22 4.88 2.69
C PHE A 126 -19.37 5.62 1.67
N GLU A 127 -18.21 5.10 1.40
CA GLU A 127 -17.33 5.61 0.34
C GLU A 127 -16.88 4.45 -0.53
N THR A 128 -16.94 4.63 -1.84
CA THR A 128 -16.41 3.66 -2.80
C THR A 128 -15.61 4.37 -3.86
N SER A 129 -14.55 3.73 -4.33
CA SER A 129 -13.72 4.17 -5.45
C SER A 129 -13.54 3.04 -6.43
N ALA A 130 -13.60 3.35 -7.73
CA ALA A 130 -13.18 2.47 -8.80
C ALA A 130 -12.11 3.19 -9.62
N TRP A 131 -11.02 2.50 -9.95
CA TRP A 131 -9.92 3.12 -10.67
C TRP A 131 -9.34 2.21 -11.73
N TYR A 132 -8.75 2.85 -12.72
CA TYR A 132 -7.91 2.21 -13.71
C TYR A 132 -6.62 3.02 -13.86
N THR A 133 -5.49 2.33 -13.73
CA THR A 133 -4.16 2.90 -13.92
C THR A 133 -3.45 2.13 -15.01
N TYR A 134 -2.89 2.83 -15.97
CA TYR A 134 -2.07 2.30 -17.05
C TYR A 134 -0.68 2.91 -16.98
N PHE A 135 0.34 2.08 -16.97
CA PHE A 135 1.75 2.47 -17.01
C PHE A 135 2.30 2.26 -18.41
N ASN A 136 2.74 3.33 -19.01
CA ASN A 136 3.46 3.30 -20.29
C ASN A 136 4.92 2.89 -20.12
N ASN A 137 5.52 3.23 -19.00
CA ASN A 137 6.80 2.74 -18.54
C ASN A 137 6.75 2.47 -17.04
N GLN A 138 7.29 1.33 -16.62
CA GLN A 138 7.47 0.94 -15.23
C GLN A 138 8.81 0.22 -15.11
N ILE A 139 9.50 0.38 -13.98
CA ILE A 139 10.70 -0.38 -13.69
C ILE A 139 10.27 -1.65 -12.96
N ILE A 140 10.54 -2.80 -13.56
CA ILE A 140 10.13 -4.09 -13.01
C ILE A 140 11.38 -4.86 -12.60
N PRO A 141 11.44 -5.33 -11.34
CA PRO A 141 12.42 -6.31 -10.92
C PRO A 141 12.07 -7.69 -11.51
N ASP A 142 13.00 -8.28 -12.23
CA ASP A 142 12.92 -9.66 -12.67
C ASP A 142 13.64 -10.56 -11.66
N TYR A 143 12.87 -11.39 -10.99
CA TYR A 143 13.33 -12.37 -10.02
C TYR A 143 13.36 -13.79 -10.61
N ASP A 144 12.76 -13.98 -11.79
CA ASP A 144 12.48 -15.29 -12.34
C ASP A 144 13.59 -15.77 -13.29
N THR A 145 14.31 -14.83 -13.95
CA THR A 145 15.35 -15.16 -14.95
C THR A 145 16.61 -15.78 -14.31
N ASN A 146 17.05 -15.25 -13.16
CA ASN A 146 18.22 -15.79 -12.45
C ASN A 146 17.97 -15.71 -10.93
N PRO A 147 17.96 -16.85 -10.23
CA PRO A 147 17.66 -16.88 -8.80
C PRO A 147 18.72 -16.18 -7.93
N ASN A 148 19.91 -15.94 -8.43
CA ASN A 148 21.00 -15.24 -7.71
C ASN A 148 21.06 -13.75 -8.04
N GLN A 149 20.12 -13.23 -8.87
CA GLN A 149 20.13 -11.86 -9.33
C GLN A 149 18.75 -11.21 -9.19
N ILE A 150 18.74 -9.89 -9.07
CA ILE A 150 17.55 -9.05 -9.26
C ILE A 150 17.86 -8.15 -10.46
N ILE A 151 17.19 -8.38 -11.58
CA ILE A 151 17.46 -7.65 -12.82
C ILE A 151 16.41 -6.55 -12.98
N TYR A 152 16.89 -5.30 -13.03
CA TYR A 152 16.03 -4.13 -13.24
C TYR A 152 16.14 -3.61 -14.65
N SER A 153 15.02 -3.43 -15.30
CA SER A 153 14.91 -2.86 -16.65
C SER A 153 13.64 -2.02 -16.79
N ASN A 154 13.60 -1.19 -17.82
CA ASN A 154 12.35 -0.56 -18.25
C ASN A 154 11.41 -1.63 -18.80
N LEU A 155 10.12 -1.50 -18.50
CA LEU A 155 9.11 -2.43 -19.01
C LEU A 155 9.00 -2.34 -20.54
N ASN A 156 9.34 -3.41 -21.22
CA ASN A 156 9.09 -3.55 -22.66
C ASN A 156 7.65 -4.04 -22.91
N GLY A 157 6.68 -3.11 -22.74
CA GLY A 157 5.27 -3.42 -22.78
C GLY A 157 4.45 -2.40 -22.00
N TYR A 158 3.56 -2.88 -21.15
CA TYR A 158 2.75 -2.01 -20.28
C TYR A 158 2.37 -2.73 -18.98
N ALA A 159 2.09 -1.94 -17.95
CA ALA A 159 1.45 -2.45 -16.75
C ALA A 159 0.10 -1.76 -16.54
N GLN A 160 -0.84 -2.46 -15.94
CA GLN A 160 -2.14 -1.89 -15.64
C GLN A 160 -2.70 -2.43 -14.34
N THR A 161 -3.53 -1.64 -13.69
CA THR A 161 -4.29 -2.07 -12.53
C THR A 161 -5.72 -1.53 -12.64
N LEU A 162 -6.68 -2.42 -12.59
CA LEU A 162 -8.10 -2.11 -12.41
C LEU A 162 -8.48 -2.49 -10.98
N GLY A 163 -9.18 -1.62 -10.26
CA GLY A 163 -9.58 -1.93 -8.91
C GLY A 163 -10.82 -1.21 -8.44
N ILE A 164 -11.38 -1.74 -7.36
CA ILE A 164 -12.46 -1.16 -6.59
C ILE A 164 -12.12 -1.24 -5.10
N SER A 165 -12.41 -0.16 -4.36
CA SER A 165 -12.34 -0.15 -2.90
C SER A 165 -13.62 0.42 -2.32
N GLY A 166 -13.91 0.06 -1.08
CA GLY A 166 -15.02 0.62 -0.33
C GLY A 166 -14.68 0.74 1.15
N ASN A 167 -15.25 1.75 1.79
CA ASN A 167 -15.20 1.95 3.23
C ASN A 167 -16.61 2.17 3.76
N ILE A 168 -16.89 1.59 4.92
CA ILE A 168 -18.13 1.80 5.68
C ILE A 168 -17.73 2.33 7.05
N ASP A 169 -18.29 3.50 7.42
CA ASP A 169 -18.13 4.13 8.72
C ASP A 169 -19.46 4.08 9.46
N LEU A 170 -19.50 3.46 10.61
CA LEU A 170 -20.68 3.38 11.49
C LEU A 170 -20.37 4.02 12.82
N VAL A 171 -21.24 4.94 13.26
CA VAL A 171 -21.24 5.49 14.62
C VAL A 171 -22.65 5.42 15.19
N THR A 172 -22.79 4.81 16.36
CA THR A 172 -24.09 4.64 17.01
C THR A 172 -24.15 5.37 18.36
N PRO A 173 -25.35 5.78 18.81
CA PRO A 173 -25.53 6.41 20.13
C PRO A 173 -25.23 5.48 21.32
N PHE A 174 -25.28 4.16 21.10
CA PHE A 174 -25.02 3.18 22.16
C PHE A 174 -23.53 2.79 22.30
N GLY A 175 -22.62 3.57 21.67
CA GLY A 175 -21.18 3.44 21.86
C GLY A 175 -20.46 2.54 20.87
N LEU A 176 -21.12 1.96 19.86
CA LEU A 176 -20.47 1.22 18.79
C LEU A 176 -19.97 2.18 17.70
N LYS A 177 -18.69 2.05 17.36
CA LYS A 177 -18.05 2.70 16.20
C LYS A 177 -17.36 1.60 15.39
N ALA A 178 -17.54 1.62 14.08
CA ALA A 178 -16.89 0.66 13.20
C ALA A 178 -16.44 1.34 11.90
N ILE A 179 -15.24 1.04 11.47
CA ILE A 179 -14.72 1.34 10.14
C ILE A 179 -14.33 0.01 9.52
N VAL A 180 -14.89 -0.29 8.35
CA VAL A 180 -14.56 -1.49 7.60
C VAL A 180 -14.22 -1.09 6.18
N GLY A 181 -13.04 -1.46 5.72
CA GLY A 181 -12.55 -1.22 4.38
C GLY A 181 -12.25 -2.50 3.62
N PHE A 182 -12.41 -2.47 2.31
CA PHE A 182 -11.97 -3.53 1.42
C PHE A 182 -11.40 -2.96 0.13
N THR A 183 -10.52 -3.72 -0.49
CA THR A 183 -9.96 -3.45 -1.82
C THR A 183 -9.94 -4.75 -2.61
N ILE A 184 -10.33 -4.67 -3.88
CA ILE A 184 -10.20 -5.75 -4.86
C ILE A 184 -9.55 -5.13 -6.09
N MET A 185 -8.48 -5.74 -6.59
CA MET A 185 -7.77 -5.23 -7.77
C MET A 185 -7.20 -6.35 -8.62
N GLU A 186 -7.00 -6.05 -9.89
CA GLU A 186 -6.36 -6.93 -10.87
C GLU A 186 -5.12 -6.22 -11.43
N PRO A 187 -3.97 -6.32 -10.75
CA PRO A 187 -2.70 -5.82 -11.26
C PRO A 187 -2.13 -6.79 -12.30
N LYS A 188 -1.59 -6.24 -13.40
CA LYS A 188 -1.11 -7.01 -14.53
C LYS A 188 0.06 -6.34 -15.20
N ASN A 189 1.14 -7.08 -15.40
CA ASN A 189 2.26 -6.67 -16.23
C ASN A 189 2.18 -7.42 -17.56
N VAL A 190 2.41 -6.75 -18.67
CA VAL A 190 2.55 -7.36 -19.99
C VAL A 190 3.90 -6.96 -20.54
N GLN A 191 4.79 -7.94 -20.70
CA GLN A 191 6.14 -7.78 -21.20
C GLN A 191 6.38 -8.73 -22.37
N ASN A 192 6.84 -8.23 -23.49
CA ASN A 192 7.05 -9.02 -24.71
C ASN A 192 5.81 -9.86 -25.13
N GLY A 193 4.60 -9.34 -24.87
CA GLY A 193 3.34 -10.04 -25.14
C GLY A 193 2.94 -11.12 -24.12
N VAL A 194 3.77 -11.38 -23.11
CA VAL A 194 3.47 -12.31 -22.02
C VAL A 194 2.91 -11.54 -20.82
N SER A 195 1.81 -12.05 -20.28
CA SER A 195 1.13 -11.47 -19.13
C SER A 195 1.55 -12.15 -17.84
N SER A 196 1.88 -11.37 -16.82
CA SER A 196 2.22 -11.86 -15.48
C SER A 196 1.54 -11.05 -14.38
N THR A 197 1.38 -11.66 -13.21
CA THR A 197 0.96 -10.97 -11.98
C THR A 197 2.20 -10.47 -11.25
N PRO A 198 2.23 -9.20 -10.81
CA PRO A 198 3.33 -8.69 -10.00
C PRO A 198 3.54 -9.53 -8.73
N VAL A 199 4.80 -9.72 -8.35
CA VAL A 199 5.14 -10.40 -7.09
C VAL A 199 4.75 -9.56 -5.88
N LEU A 200 4.51 -10.20 -4.74
CA LEU A 200 4.20 -9.58 -3.44
C LEU A 200 3.00 -8.60 -3.48
N THR A 201 2.07 -8.83 -4.42
CA THR A 201 0.89 -7.97 -4.60
C THR A 201 -0.37 -8.82 -4.46
N GLU A 202 -1.20 -8.47 -3.47
CA GLU A 202 -2.48 -9.14 -3.26
C GLU A 202 -3.55 -8.65 -4.23
N LYS A 203 -4.45 -9.53 -4.64
CA LYS A 203 -5.61 -9.18 -5.46
C LYS A 203 -6.78 -8.64 -4.65
N TYR A 204 -6.83 -8.95 -3.36
CA TYR A 204 -7.82 -8.42 -2.44
C TYR A 204 -7.28 -8.28 -1.03
N SER A 205 -7.77 -7.28 -0.34
CA SER A 205 -7.49 -7.04 1.08
C SER A 205 -8.70 -6.44 1.79
N ALA A 206 -8.74 -6.60 3.11
CA ALA A 206 -9.72 -5.96 3.97
C ALA A 206 -9.06 -5.47 5.25
N ASN A 207 -9.65 -4.44 5.84
CA ASN A 207 -9.23 -3.92 7.14
C ASN A 207 -10.46 -3.52 7.97
N TRP A 208 -10.34 -3.52 9.28
CA TRP A 208 -11.39 -3.08 10.17
C TRP A 208 -10.85 -2.51 11.47
N ALA A 209 -11.60 -1.57 12.01
CA ALA A 209 -11.44 -1.03 13.35
C ALA A 209 -12.82 -0.89 13.98
N ILE A 210 -13.07 -1.63 15.05
CA ILE A 210 -14.34 -1.67 15.75
C ILE A 210 -14.08 -1.29 17.19
N THR A 211 -14.72 -0.23 17.67
CA THR A 211 -14.67 0.22 19.06
C THR A 211 -16.05 0.11 19.68
N TYR A 212 -16.11 -0.46 20.86
CA TYR A 212 -17.33 -0.49 21.66
C TYR A 212 -17.07 0.16 23.02
N ASP A 213 -17.66 1.32 23.25
CA ASP A 213 -17.61 2.05 24.51
C ASP A 213 -18.74 1.57 25.43
N ILE A 214 -18.40 1.14 26.65
CA ILE A 214 -19.32 0.70 27.69
C ILE A 214 -19.24 1.70 28.86
N PRO A 215 -20.03 2.81 28.82
CA PRO A 215 -19.91 3.90 29.79
C PRO A 215 -20.13 3.45 31.23
N LYS A 216 -21.06 2.51 31.47
CA LYS A 216 -21.38 1.97 32.79
C LYS A 216 -20.15 1.34 33.48
N TRP A 217 -19.23 0.81 32.71
CA TRP A 217 -18.03 0.15 33.22
C TRP A 217 -16.75 0.99 33.01
N PHE A 218 -16.87 2.18 32.45
CA PHE A 218 -15.73 3.02 32.04
C PHE A 218 -14.75 2.26 31.12
N LEU A 219 -15.26 1.34 30.32
CA LEU A 219 -14.47 0.44 29.49
C LEU A 219 -14.71 0.74 28.00
N SER A 220 -13.62 0.77 27.26
CA SER A 220 -13.62 0.76 25.79
C SER A 220 -12.94 -0.53 25.32
N ILE A 221 -13.53 -1.19 24.34
CA ILE A 221 -12.99 -2.38 23.69
C ILE A 221 -12.71 -2.02 22.24
N ASP A 222 -11.47 -2.16 21.83
CA ASP A 222 -11.04 -1.91 20.45
C ASP A 222 -10.61 -3.24 19.82
N TYR A 223 -11.24 -3.58 18.68
CA TYR A 223 -10.88 -4.73 17.88
C TYR A 223 -10.47 -4.26 16.49
N THR A 224 -9.23 -4.54 16.12
CA THR A 224 -8.67 -4.15 14.81
C THR A 224 -8.12 -5.35 14.09
N GLY A 225 -8.13 -5.29 12.77
CA GLY A 225 -7.54 -6.33 11.97
C GLY A 225 -7.38 -5.95 10.52
N ASN A 226 -6.64 -6.81 9.83
CA ASN A 226 -6.49 -6.83 8.39
C ASN A 226 -6.56 -8.26 7.87
N LEU A 227 -6.87 -8.41 6.59
CA LEU A 227 -6.85 -9.65 5.85
C LEU A 227 -6.24 -9.38 4.49
N TYR A 228 -5.34 -10.27 4.07
CA TYR A 228 -4.70 -10.22 2.76
C TYR A 228 -4.94 -11.51 2.00
N GLY A 229 -5.27 -11.37 0.73
CA GLY A 229 -5.34 -12.47 -0.22
C GLY A 229 -3.96 -13.04 -0.56
N PRO A 230 -3.93 -14.14 -1.33
CA PRO A 230 -2.68 -14.71 -1.79
C PRO A 230 -1.88 -13.73 -2.64
N MET A 231 -0.57 -13.70 -2.42
CA MET A 231 0.40 -12.93 -3.20
C MET A 231 1.31 -13.91 -3.93
N ARG A 232 1.61 -13.64 -5.19
CA ARG A 232 2.67 -14.39 -5.89
C ARG A 232 3.99 -14.15 -5.18
N LEU A 233 4.69 -15.23 -4.85
CA LEU A 233 6.01 -15.18 -4.23
C LEU A 233 7.08 -15.35 -5.32
N PRO A 234 8.21 -14.66 -5.20
CA PRO A 234 9.37 -14.95 -6.05
C PRO A 234 10.01 -16.24 -5.55
N ILE A 235 9.94 -17.29 -6.38
CA ILE A 235 10.49 -18.60 -6.07
C ILE A 235 11.93 -18.67 -6.54
N LEU A 236 12.82 -19.25 -5.70
CA LEU A 236 14.25 -19.33 -5.97
C LEU A 236 14.66 -20.48 -6.92
N GLY A 237 13.75 -21.36 -7.29
CA GLY A 237 13.99 -22.51 -8.13
C GLY A 237 13.43 -23.80 -7.54
N ASP A 238 13.84 -24.94 -8.11
CA ASP A 238 13.26 -26.27 -7.79
C ASP A 238 13.48 -26.72 -6.34
N LEU A 239 14.50 -26.21 -5.66
CA LEU A 239 14.80 -26.54 -4.27
C LEU A 239 14.05 -25.63 -3.26
N ASP A 240 13.37 -24.59 -3.72
CA ASP A 240 12.58 -23.71 -2.84
C ASP A 240 11.32 -24.45 -2.36
N PRO A 241 11.19 -24.72 -1.05
CA PRO A 241 10.05 -25.46 -0.52
C PRO A 241 8.77 -24.61 -0.39
N ARG A 242 8.82 -23.33 -0.73
CA ARG A 242 7.66 -22.44 -0.64
C ARG A 242 6.70 -22.66 -1.78
N PRO A 243 5.37 -22.49 -1.57
CA PRO A 243 4.41 -22.49 -2.65
C PRO A 243 4.56 -21.22 -3.51
N GLU A 244 4.12 -21.26 -4.77
CA GLU A 244 4.12 -20.12 -5.68
C GLU A 244 3.33 -18.90 -5.15
N TYR A 245 2.31 -19.17 -4.34
CA TYR A 245 1.48 -18.13 -3.71
C TYR A 245 1.49 -18.22 -2.20
N SER A 246 1.52 -17.08 -1.53
CA SER A 246 1.33 -17.03 -0.09
C SER A 246 -0.06 -17.55 0.32
N PRO A 247 -0.25 -18.05 1.53
CA PRO A 247 -1.59 -18.31 2.07
C PRO A 247 -2.37 -17.00 2.24
N ILE A 248 -3.70 -17.10 2.37
CA ILE A 248 -4.51 -16.01 2.92
C ILE A 248 -4.11 -15.84 4.38
N TRP A 249 -3.88 -14.60 4.81
CA TRP A 249 -3.49 -14.34 6.18
C TRP A 249 -4.18 -13.12 6.77
N SER A 250 -4.25 -13.09 8.10
CA SER A 250 -4.91 -12.03 8.85
C SER A 250 -4.16 -11.78 10.16
N LEU A 251 -3.96 -10.50 10.49
CA LEU A 251 -3.51 -10.07 11.81
C LEU A 251 -4.66 -9.37 12.51
N GLN A 252 -4.98 -9.82 13.72
CA GLN A 252 -6.07 -9.29 14.50
C GLN A 252 -5.60 -8.93 15.89
N ASN A 253 -6.09 -7.82 16.44
CA ASN A 253 -5.68 -7.30 17.73
C ASN A 253 -6.91 -6.92 18.54
N ILE A 254 -6.82 -7.06 19.86
CA ILE A 254 -7.83 -6.59 20.79
C ILE A 254 -7.17 -5.76 21.88
N GLN A 255 -7.79 -4.65 22.23
CA GLN A 255 -7.37 -3.77 23.33
C GLN A 255 -8.56 -3.46 24.22
N PHE A 256 -8.32 -3.43 25.51
CA PHE A 256 -9.25 -2.96 26.53
C PHE A 256 -8.67 -1.69 27.15
N THR A 257 -9.47 -0.62 27.25
CA THR A 257 -9.05 0.66 27.83
C THR A 257 -10.03 1.05 28.93
N TYR A 258 -9.50 1.19 30.17
CA TYR A 258 -10.26 1.62 31.32
C TYR A 258 -10.09 3.13 31.57
N LYS A 259 -11.20 3.91 31.53
CA LYS A 259 -11.24 5.36 31.47
C LYS A 259 -11.89 6.01 32.71
N LYS A 260 -11.89 5.34 33.87
CA LYS A 260 -12.54 5.88 35.08
C LYS A 260 -11.88 7.16 35.60
N PHE A 261 -10.59 7.32 35.41
CA PHE A 261 -9.83 8.42 36.00
C PHE A 261 -9.72 9.57 34.99
N ARG A 262 -9.83 10.83 35.51
CA ARG A 262 -9.85 12.02 34.67
C ARG A 262 -8.55 12.23 33.90
N SER A 263 -7.43 11.98 34.54
CA SER A 263 -6.09 12.32 34.01
C SER A 263 -5.31 11.11 33.50
N PHE A 264 -5.76 9.90 33.76
CA PHE A 264 -5.05 8.73 33.25
C PHE A 264 -5.98 7.58 32.85
N GLU A 265 -5.55 6.85 31.87
CA GLU A 265 -6.22 5.66 31.34
C GLU A 265 -5.27 4.46 31.51
N LEU A 266 -5.84 3.32 31.88
CA LEU A 266 -5.14 2.05 31.85
C LEU A 266 -5.56 1.31 30.59
N TYR A 267 -4.61 0.80 29.85
CA TYR A 267 -4.93 0.00 28.68
C TYR A 267 -4.04 -1.23 28.58
N GLY A 268 -4.59 -2.29 27.99
CA GLY A 268 -3.87 -3.52 27.74
C GLY A 268 -4.59 -4.36 26.73
N GLY A 269 -3.88 -5.30 26.14
CA GLY A 269 -4.46 -6.08 25.06
C GLY A 269 -3.53 -7.15 24.50
N VAL A 270 -3.97 -7.73 23.42
CA VAL A 270 -3.25 -8.79 22.71
C VAL A 270 -3.15 -8.41 21.22
N LYS A 271 -1.93 -8.42 20.69
CA LYS A 271 -1.65 -8.32 19.26
C LYS A 271 -1.50 -9.72 18.66
N ASN A 272 -1.96 -9.84 17.42
CA ASN A 272 -1.97 -11.09 16.67
C ASN A 272 -2.64 -12.22 17.47
N ILE A 273 -3.92 -12.04 17.81
CA ILE A 273 -4.70 -12.99 18.62
C ILE A 273 -4.84 -14.37 17.96
N LEU A 274 -4.72 -14.43 16.62
CA LEU A 274 -4.71 -15.69 15.86
C LEU A 274 -3.37 -16.41 15.94
N ASN A 275 -2.35 -15.77 16.52
CA ASN A 275 -0.98 -16.28 16.57
C ASN A 275 -0.50 -16.73 15.17
N TRP A 276 -0.89 -16.01 14.15
CA TRP A 276 -0.51 -16.33 12.78
C TRP A 276 0.91 -15.81 12.50
N THR A 277 1.73 -16.62 11.84
CA THR A 277 3.05 -16.24 11.33
C THR A 277 3.30 -16.95 10.01
N PRO A 278 4.05 -16.35 9.06
CA PRO A 278 4.27 -16.91 7.74
C PRO A 278 5.12 -18.19 7.73
N ASN A 279 5.86 -18.48 8.80
CA ASN A 279 6.73 -19.65 8.92
C ASN A 279 6.06 -20.89 9.52
N LYS A 280 4.74 -20.87 9.73
CA LYS A 280 4.02 -22.05 10.20
C LYS A 280 3.88 -23.09 9.08
N GLY A 281 4.64 -24.17 9.21
CA GLY A 281 4.58 -25.32 8.28
C GLY A 281 5.41 -25.19 7.01
N THR A 282 5.94 -24.02 6.69
CA THR A 282 6.79 -23.79 5.54
C THR A 282 7.86 -22.77 5.88
N PRO A 283 9.11 -22.96 5.52
CA PRO A 283 10.13 -21.93 5.65
C PRO A 283 9.68 -20.68 4.88
N TYR A 284 9.93 -19.50 5.45
CA TYR A 284 9.54 -18.28 4.79
C TYR A 284 10.73 -17.35 4.46
N LEU A 285 11.86 -17.60 5.09
CA LEU A 285 13.16 -17.05 4.75
C LEU A 285 14.02 -18.16 4.14
N ILE A 286 14.60 -17.89 2.99
CA ILE A 286 15.39 -18.85 2.21
C ILE A 286 16.78 -18.23 2.00
N ALA A 287 17.84 -19.04 2.13
CA ALA A 287 19.20 -18.56 1.96
C ALA A 287 19.56 -18.28 0.49
N GLY A 288 19.35 -19.24 -0.39
CA GLY A 288 19.65 -19.11 -1.82
C GLY A 288 19.10 -20.26 -2.62
N ALA A 289 19.25 -20.18 -3.95
CA ALA A 289 18.72 -21.21 -4.87
C ALA A 289 19.40 -22.55 -4.74
N GLU A 290 20.71 -22.56 -4.49
CA GLU A 290 21.53 -23.79 -4.41
C GLU A 290 21.47 -24.43 -3.02
N ASP A 291 21.36 -23.60 -1.97
CA ASP A 291 21.21 -24.04 -0.59
C ASP A 291 20.17 -23.20 0.13
N PRO A 292 18.87 -23.55 0.01
CA PRO A 292 17.78 -22.81 0.62
C PRO A 292 17.85 -22.68 2.15
N PHE A 293 18.60 -23.56 2.80
CA PHE A 293 18.75 -23.60 4.27
C PHE A 293 20.16 -23.21 4.74
N GLY A 294 20.95 -22.59 3.88
CA GLY A 294 22.29 -22.12 4.19
C GLY A 294 22.34 -21.03 5.26
N GLU A 295 23.55 -20.62 5.63
CA GLU A 295 23.78 -19.64 6.71
C GLU A 295 23.34 -18.22 6.35
N ASN A 296 23.40 -17.84 5.09
CA ASN A 296 23.04 -16.50 4.60
C ASN A 296 21.63 -16.52 4.04
N PHE A 297 20.70 -15.89 4.72
CA PHE A 297 19.31 -15.85 4.26
C PHE A 297 19.01 -14.60 3.42
N ASP A 298 18.09 -14.76 2.46
CA ASP A 298 17.56 -13.68 1.65
C ASP A 298 16.25 -13.13 2.27
N ALA A 299 16.30 -11.93 2.81
CA ALA A 299 15.14 -11.24 3.39
C ALA A 299 14.25 -10.54 2.36
N THR A 300 14.59 -10.62 1.06
CA THR A 300 13.89 -9.92 -0.03
C THR A 300 12.41 -10.25 -0.11
N TYR A 301 12.01 -11.42 0.38
CA TYR A 301 10.68 -11.98 0.17
C TYR A 301 9.78 -12.02 1.40
N VAL A 302 10.06 -11.13 2.33
CA VAL A 302 9.24 -11.01 3.55
C VAL A 302 7.90 -10.36 3.21
N TYR A 303 6.87 -11.16 3.00
CA TYR A 303 5.53 -10.67 2.65
C TYR A 303 4.64 -10.36 3.87
N ALA A 304 5.04 -10.79 5.08
CA ALA A 304 4.26 -10.62 6.29
C ALA A 304 5.13 -10.57 7.55
N PRO A 305 4.64 -9.95 8.66
CA PRO A 305 5.36 -9.92 9.92
C PRO A 305 5.53 -11.31 10.51
N ASN A 306 6.74 -11.66 10.97
CA ASN A 306 7.04 -12.92 11.67
C ASN A 306 6.99 -12.77 13.18
N GLN A 307 6.00 -12.06 13.71
CA GLN A 307 5.81 -11.88 15.14
C GLN A 307 4.50 -12.53 15.58
N GLY A 308 4.59 -13.58 16.42
CA GLY A 308 3.45 -14.28 16.97
C GLY A 308 2.63 -13.42 17.94
N ILE A 309 1.78 -14.06 18.70
CA ILE A 309 0.92 -13.42 19.70
C ILE A 309 1.75 -12.68 20.76
N ARG A 310 1.33 -11.45 21.11
CA ARG A 310 2.00 -10.61 22.10
C ARG A 310 0.99 -9.88 22.97
N GLY A 311 1.15 -9.97 24.28
CA GLY A 311 0.44 -9.14 25.24
C GLY A 311 1.14 -7.79 25.44
N PHE A 312 0.38 -6.77 25.78
CA PHE A 312 0.89 -5.46 26.17
C PHE A 312 0.02 -4.84 27.26
N LEU A 313 0.63 -3.97 28.07
CA LEU A 313 -0.04 -3.17 29.10
C LEU A 313 0.60 -1.78 29.11
N GLY A 314 -0.20 -0.74 29.35
CA GLY A 314 0.29 0.62 29.42
C GLY A 314 -0.64 1.56 30.17
N ILE A 315 -0.09 2.74 30.46
CA ILE A 315 -0.79 3.84 31.12
C ILE A 315 -0.63 5.07 30.21
N ARG A 316 -1.73 5.79 29.98
CA ARG A 316 -1.71 7.09 29.32
C ARG A 316 -2.08 8.15 30.35
N TYR A 317 -1.27 9.20 30.47
CA TYR A 317 -1.52 10.34 31.31
C TYR A 317 -1.76 11.58 30.43
N THR A 318 -2.85 12.32 30.71
CA THR A 318 -3.20 13.54 30.00
C THR A 318 -3.08 14.73 30.96
N ILE A 319 -2.28 15.72 30.59
CA ILE A 319 -2.14 17.00 31.28
C ILE A 319 -3.17 17.96 30.66
N PHE A 320 -4.03 18.58 31.47
CA PHE A 320 -5.06 19.53 31.07
C PHE A 320 -4.61 20.98 31.31
#